data_87e6dd0f79ae04334ffdb0b5a1a455ae
#
_entry.id   87e6dd0f79ae04334ffdb0b5a1a455ae
#
_cell.length_a   1.000
_cell.length_b   1.000
_cell.length_c   1.000
_cell.angle_alpha   90.00
_cell.angle_beta   90.00
_cell.angle_gamma   90.00
#
_symmetry.space_group_name_H-M   'P 1'
#
loop_
_entity.id
_entity.type
_entity.pdbx_description
1 polymer ?
#
loop_
_entity_poly.entity_id
_entity_poly.type
_entity_poly.pdbx_seq_one_letter_code
_entity_poly.pdbx_strand_id
1 'polypeptide(L)'
;MRKSAKKVDKIAEIFAAIEQMEKEKEIPAQHIADNIADAISKAGKREYYDADIVRCEINVEQRIFRIYLVKRVVDVVEDAYEELTVDEARKYKPDAQVGDIVQIDADLGKFGRIVATSTKNVFRSSIKDAEKDIVLQEFQSKRGEIATATILNIDAATGNATIEIGKGQTTLPKKEQIDGETLYENQKVKVYVVDANKGEKDSKVRIFVSRTHPGLVRRLFENEVPEIYDGTVEIKSISRDAGSRTKIAVWSKDPDVDPRGACIGARGARVENIVEELGGEKIDVVKWSEDPKEFIKEALSPAKVVDVEILNEQDKTCRVSVPDHQLSLAIGNRGQNARLAVMLTGWKIDIRPESGYYGEEE
;
A
#
# COMPACT_ATOMS: atom_id res chain seq x y z
N MET A 1 -17.32 -3.74 -53.69
CA MET A 1 -17.76 -2.53 -52.94
C MET A 1 -18.32 -2.81 -51.55
N ARG A 2 -19.21 -3.81 -51.29
CA ARG A 2 -19.74 -4.07 -49.92
C ARG A 2 -18.70 -4.55 -48.86
N LYS A 3 -17.58 -5.18 -49.25
CA LYS A 3 -16.52 -5.61 -48.33
C LYS A 3 -15.62 -4.48 -47.85
N SER A 4 -15.43 -3.43 -48.66
CA SER A 4 -14.63 -2.24 -48.33
C SER A 4 -15.36 -1.35 -47.32
N ALA A 5 -16.65 -1.11 -47.47
CA ALA A 5 -17.46 -0.31 -46.56
C ALA A 5 -17.49 -0.88 -45.11
N LYS A 6 -17.68 -2.23 -45.00
CA LYS A 6 -17.64 -2.91 -43.67
C LYS A 6 -16.26 -2.88 -42.96
N LYS A 7 -15.16 -2.68 -43.72
CA LYS A 7 -13.81 -2.56 -43.15
C LYS A 7 -13.58 -1.16 -42.58
N VAL A 8 -14.04 -0.12 -43.25
CA VAL A 8 -13.95 1.27 -42.80
C VAL A 8 -14.77 1.49 -41.54
N ASP A 9 -15.96 0.91 -41.43
CA ASP A 9 -16.78 0.99 -40.21
C ASP A 9 -16.09 0.42 -38.97
N LYS A 10 -15.41 -0.72 -39.06
CA LYS A 10 -14.72 -1.33 -37.89
C LYS A 10 -13.52 -0.53 -37.37
N ILE A 11 -12.76 0.11 -38.25
CA ILE A 11 -11.64 0.95 -37.85
C ILE A 11 -12.17 2.23 -37.18
N ALA A 12 -13.24 2.81 -37.72
CA ALA A 12 -13.90 3.96 -37.11
C ALA A 12 -14.46 3.62 -35.70
N GLU A 13 -15.01 2.43 -35.52
CA GLU A 13 -15.47 1.93 -34.20
C GLU A 13 -14.30 1.83 -33.19
N ILE A 14 -13.10 1.39 -33.62
CA ILE A 14 -11.92 1.31 -32.74
C ILE A 14 -11.50 2.71 -32.29
N PHE A 15 -11.41 3.69 -33.20
CA PHE A 15 -11.07 5.06 -32.82
C PHE A 15 -12.11 5.69 -31.89
N ALA A 16 -13.40 5.48 -32.18
CA ALA A 16 -14.48 5.95 -31.31
C ALA A 16 -14.40 5.35 -29.90
N ALA A 17 -14.07 4.07 -29.79
CA ALA A 17 -13.89 3.40 -28.51
C ALA A 17 -12.65 3.90 -27.75
N ILE A 18 -11.54 4.19 -28.45
CA ILE A 18 -10.35 4.80 -27.84
C ILE A 18 -10.67 6.20 -27.28
N GLU A 19 -11.34 7.04 -28.07
CA GLU A 19 -11.76 8.40 -27.69
C GLU A 19 -12.74 8.37 -26.49
N GLN A 20 -13.64 7.39 -26.47
CA GLN A 20 -14.57 7.18 -25.34
C GLN A 20 -13.83 6.79 -24.06
N MET A 21 -12.85 5.90 -24.14
CA MET A 21 -12.03 5.50 -22.99
C MET A 21 -11.19 6.67 -22.43
N GLU A 22 -10.65 7.52 -23.30
CA GLU A 22 -9.95 8.72 -22.85
C GLU A 22 -10.86 9.61 -22.01
N LYS A 23 -12.10 9.84 -22.48
CA LYS A 23 -13.09 10.69 -21.77
C LYS A 23 -13.58 10.08 -20.46
N GLU A 24 -13.79 8.76 -20.42
CA GLU A 24 -14.37 8.09 -19.25
C GLU A 24 -13.35 7.68 -18.19
N LYS A 25 -12.12 7.40 -18.60
CA LYS A 25 -11.09 6.81 -17.73
C LYS A 25 -9.83 7.67 -17.61
N GLU A 26 -9.78 8.82 -18.29
CA GLU A 26 -8.64 9.75 -18.29
C GLU A 26 -7.31 9.11 -18.74
N ILE A 27 -7.39 8.05 -19.57
CA ILE A 27 -6.22 7.38 -20.14
C ILE A 27 -5.91 8.04 -21.49
N PRO A 28 -4.68 8.52 -21.74
CA PRO A 28 -4.32 9.13 -23.02
C PRO A 28 -4.65 8.24 -24.21
N ALA A 29 -5.41 8.74 -25.19
CA ALA A 29 -5.88 7.98 -26.34
C ALA A 29 -4.73 7.32 -27.11
N GLN A 30 -3.61 8.04 -27.31
CA GLN A 30 -2.45 7.50 -28.01
C GLN A 30 -1.81 6.32 -27.25
N HIS A 31 -1.79 6.35 -25.91
CA HIS A 31 -1.26 5.23 -25.12
C HIS A 31 -2.10 3.94 -25.30
N ILE A 32 -3.42 4.08 -25.39
CA ILE A 32 -4.31 2.94 -25.69
C ILE A 32 -4.04 2.43 -27.11
N ALA A 33 -3.89 3.34 -28.08
CA ALA A 33 -3.59 3.04 -29.48
C ALA A 33 -2.27 2.27 -29.62
N ASP A 34 -1.22 2.71 -28.95
CA ASP A 34 0.10 2.07 -28.95
C ASP A 34 0.04 0.65 -28.37
N ASN A 35 -0.68 0.45 -27.28
CA ASN A 35 -0.89 -0.87 -26.66
C ASN A 35 -1.68 -1.82 -27.61
N ILE A 36 -2.65 -1.29 -28.36
CA ILE A 36 -3.38 -2.07 -29.38
C ILE A 36 -2.44 -2.43 -30.53
N ALA A 37 -1.63 -1.48 -31.00
CA ALA A 37 -0.68 -1.70 -32.08
C ALA A 37 0.36 -2.78 -31.71
N ASP A 38 0.90 -2.72 -30.50
CA ASP A 38 1.82 -3.72 -29.96
C ASP A 38 1.18 -5.10 -29.84
N ALA A 39 -0.06 -5.16 -29.32
CA ALA A 39 -0.79 -6.42 -29.17
C ALA A 39 -1.09 -7.07 -30.52
N ILE A 40 -1.43 -6.26 -31.55
CA ILE A 40 -1.64 -6.74 -32.92
C ILE A 40 -0.33 -7.24 -33.53
N SER A 41 0.76 -6.51 -33.37
CA SER A 41 2.08 -6.89 -33.87
C SER A 41 2.54 -8.22 -33.24
N LYS A 42 2.43 -8.38 -31.92
CA LYS A 42 2.75 -9.62 -31.20
C LYS A 42 1.87 -10.80 -31.61
N ALA A 43 0.56 -10.58 -31.77
CA ALA A 43 -0.36 -11.63 -32.20
C ALA A 43 -0.15 -12.00 -33.68
N GLY A 44 0.24 -11.03 -34.52
CA GLY A 44 0.53 -11.23 -35.93
C GLY A 44 1.75 -12.13 -36.18
N LYS A 45 2.74 -12.17 -35.29
CA LYS A 45 3.90 -13.07 -35.42
C LYS A 45 3.49 -14.54 -35.62
N ARG A 46 2.46 -14.99 -34.90
CA ARG A 46 1.98 -16.38 -34.98
C ARG A 46 1.44 -16.78 -36.36
N GLU A 47 0.95 -15.84 -37.16
CA GLU A 47 0.51 -16.07 -38.52
C GLU A 47 1.68 -16.25 -39.51
N TYR A 48 2.88 -15.84 -39.10
CA TYR A 48 4.10 -15.90 -39.90
C TYR A 48 5.22 -16.71 -39.21
N TYR A 49 4.86 -17.82 -38.59
CA TYR A 49 5.79 -18.79 -37.97
C TYR A 49 6.75 -18.12 -36.97
N ASP A 50 6.22 -17.18 -36.16
CA ASP A 50 6.95 -16.39 -35.16
C ASP A 50 8.00 -15.40 -35.74
N ALA A 51 8.03 -15.19 -37.05
CA ALA A 51 8.86 -14.15 -37.67
C ALA A 51 8.44 -12.75 -37.18
N ASP A 52 9.43 -11.92 -36.83
CA ASP A 52 9.20 -10.58 -36.29
C ASP A 52 9.02 -9.51 -37.40
N ILE A 53 8.14 -9.80 -38.32
CA ILE A 53 7.89 -8.97 -39.52
C ILE A 53 6.64 -8.11 -39.46
N VAL A 54 5.69 -8.46 -38.57
CA VAL A 54 4.41 -7.76 -38.49
C VAL A 54 4.55 -6.50 -37.64
N ARG A 55 4.15 -5.38 -38.19
CA ARG A 55 4.06 -4.08 -37.48
C ARG A 55 2.67 -3.49 -37.67
N CYS A 56 2.19 -2.86 -36.61
CA CYS A 56 0.94 -2.11 -36.61
C CYS A 56 1.24 -0.68 -36.17
N GLU A 57 0.64 0.27 -36.84
CA GLU A 57 0.74 1.68 -36.55
C GLU A 57 -0.68 2.25 -36.38
N ILE A 58 -0.92 2.88 -35.24
CA ILE A 58 -2.20 3.55 -34.94
C ILE A 58 -1.88 4.97 -34.44
N ASN A 59 -2.27 5.96 -35.23
CA ASN A 59 -2.17 7.37 -34.86
C ASN A 59 -3.58 7.92 -34.67
N VAL A 60 -3.90 8.38 -33.47
CA VAL A 60 -5.25 8.83 -33.11
C VAL A 60 -5.55 10.19 -33.75
N GLU A 61 -4.61 11.13 -33.74
CA GLU A 61 -4.78 12.47 -34.28
C GLU A 61 -5.00 12.47 -35.80
N GLN A 62 -4.18 11.65 -36.49
CA GLN A 62 -4.24 11.55 -37.95
C GLN A 62 -5.25 10.48 -38.40
N ARG A 63 -5.87 9.73 -37.50
CA ARG A 63 -6.76 8.61 -37.77
C ARG A 63 -6.15 7.57 -38.70
N ILE A 64 -4.83 7.29 -38.52
CA ILE A 64 -4.10 6.28 -39.27
C ILE A 64 -4.21 4.95 -38.51
N PHE A 65 -4.62 3.90 -39.24
CA PHE A 65 -4.58 2.51 -38.80
C PHE A 65 -3.98 1.67 -39.92
N ARG A 66 -2.72 1.24 -39.74
CA ARG A 66 -1.94 0.54 -40.74
C ARG A 66 -1.31 -0.73 -40.15
N ILE A 67 -1.45 -1.84 -40.85
CA ILE A 67 -0.71 -3.08 -40.55
C ILE A 67 0.16 -3.37 -41.76
N TYR A 68 1.46 -3.58 -41.54
CA TYR A 68 2.41 -3.83 -42.61
C TYR A 68 3.45 -4.88 -42.17
N LEU A 69 4.02 -5.53 -43.18
CA LEU A 69 5.10 -6.48 -43.05
C LEU A 69 6.41 -5.77 -43.35
N VAL A 70 7.41 -6.02 -42.52
CA VAL A 70 8.75 -5.47 -42.69
C VAL A 70 9.64 -6.61 -43.20
N LYS A 71 10.20 -6.43 -44.41
CA LYS A 71 11.06 -7.44 -45.03
C LYS A 71 12.40 -6.83 -45.44
N ARG A 72 13.48 -7.61 -45.34
CA ARG A 72 14.81 -7.21 -45.76
C ARG A 72 15.05 -7.57 -47.23
N VAL A 73 15.69 -6.69 -47.97
CA VAL A 73 16.09 -6.94 -49.36
C VAL A 73 17.44 -7.67 -49.39
N VAL A 74 17.49 -8.82 -50.08
CA VAL A 74 18.68 -9.67 -50.18
C VAL A 74 18.93 -10.08 -51.65
N ASP A 75 20.14 -10.53 -51.96
CA ASP A 75 20.46 -11.08 -53.27
C ASP A 75 19.84 -12.48 -53.47
N VAL A 76 19.94 -13.31 -52.43
CA VAL A 76 19.39 -14.66 -52.40
C VAL A 76 18.52 -14.80 -51.15
N VAL A 77 17.25 -15.19 -51.36
CA VAL A 77 16.27 -15.36 -50.27
C VAL A 77 16.58 -16.71 -49.58
N GLU A 78 16.91 -16.63 -48.29
CA GLU A 78 17.04 -17.80 -47.41
C GLU A 78 15.75 -18.04 -46.62
N ASP A 79 15.10 -16.97 -46.16
CA ASP A 79 13.80 -17.00 -45.48
C ASP A 79 12.76 -16.19 -46.26
N ALA A 80 11.80 -16.87 -46.89
CA ALA A 80 10.75 -16.25 -47.69
C ALA A 80 9.78 -15.38 -46.85
N TYR A 81 9.75 -15.52 -45.51
CA TYR A 81 8.93 -14.67 -44.64
C TYR A 81 9.62 -13.35 -44.33
N GLU A 82 10.93 -13.34 -44.06
CA GLU A 82 11.70 -12.16 -43.62
C GLU A 82 12.37 -11.42 -44.77
N GLU A 83 12.57 -12.08 -45.92
CA GLU A 83 13.41 -11.58 -47.01
C GLU A 83 12.65 -11.43 -48.33
N LEU A 84 13.18 -10.59 -49.22
CA LEU A 84 12.72 -10.38 -50.59
C LEU A 84 13.90 -10.18 -51.51
N THR A 85 13.75 -10.60 -52.79
CA THR A 85 14.70 -10.22 -53.83
C THR A 85 14.58 -8.74 -54.18
N VAL A 86 15.64 -8.16 -54.77
CA VAL A 86 15.61 -6.75 -55.24
C VAL A 86 14.47 -6.53 -56.23
N ASP A 87 14.19 -7.47 -57.14
CA ASP A 87 13.15 -7.33 -58.17
C ASP A 87 11.75 -7.35 -57.53
N GLU A 88 11.54 -8.11 -56.50
CA GLU A 88 10.27 -8.12 -55.75
C GLU A 88 10.11 -6.85 -54.91
N ALA A 89 11.18 -6.39 -54.29
CA ALA A 89 11.22 -5.19 -53.46
C ALA A 89 10.91 -3.91 -54.24
N ARG A 90 11.35 -3.81 -55.50
CA ARG A 90 11.09 -2.67 -56.41
C ARG A 90 9.60 -2.48 -56.71
N LYS A 91 8.77 -3.45 -56.53
CA LYS A 91 7.30 -3.31 -56.64
C LYS A 91 6.70 -2.42 -55.56
N TYR A 92 7.40 -2.30 -54.41
CA TYR A 92 6.95 -1.56 -53.24
C TYR A 92 7.81 -0.32 -53.00
N LYS A 93 9.13 -0.38 -53.30
CA LYS A 93 10.09 0.70 -53.23
C LYS A 93 10.92 0.71 -54.50
N PRO A 94 10.67 1.63 -55.48
CA PRO A 94 11.31 1.61 -56.80
C PRO A 94 12.85 1.64 -56.76
N ASP A 95 13.43 2.30 -55.72
CA ASP A 95 14.88 2.48 -55.56
C ASP A 95 15.50 1.43 -54.61
N ALA A 96 14.82 0.30 -54.36
CA ALA A 96 15.25 -0.71 -53.41
C ALA A 96 16.62 -1.31 -53.82
N GLN A 97 17.51 -1.40 -52.84
CA GLN A 97 18.84 -2.02 -52.94
C GLN A 97 19.01 -3.12 -51.90
N VAL A 98 19.99 -4.00 -52.09
CA VAL A 98 20.33 -5.04 -51.11
C VAL A 98 20.68 -4.42 -49.76
N GLY A 99 20.09 -4.94 -48.71
CA GLY A 99 20.23 -4.44 -47.35
C GLY A 99 19.12 -3.48 -46.93
N ASP A 100 18.28 -2.98 -47.87
CA ASP A 100 17.16 -2.12 -47.56
C ASP A 100 16.05 -2.88 -46.80
N ILE A 101 15.26 -2.13 -46.06
CA ILE A 101 14.02 -2.60 -45.42
C ILE A 101 12.84 -2.06 -46.22
N VAL A 102 11.92 -2.97 -46.58
CA VAL A 102 10.70 -2.64 -47.33
C VAL A 102 9.49 -2.93 -46.48
N GLN A 103 8.54 -1.99 -46.47
CA GLN A 103 7.24 -2.13 -45.81
C GLN A 103 6.18 -2.53 -46.85
N ILE A 104 5.46 -3.60 -46.58
CA ILE A 104 4.41 -4.10 -47.45
C ILE A 104 3.10 -4.07 -46.70
N ASP A 105 2.11 -3.31 -47.19
CA ASP A 105 0.81 -3.25 -46.54
C ASP A 105 0.15 -4.61 -46.50
N ALA A 106 -0.26 -5.00 -45.30
CA ALA A 106 -0.90 -6.29 -45.07
C ALA A 106 -2.40 -6.24 -45.41
N ASP A 107 -2.95 -7.37 -45.91
CA ASP A 107 -4.41 -7.46 -46.09
C ASP A 107 -5.13 -7.50 -44.74
N LEU A 108 -5.77 -6.39 -44.38
CA LEU A 108 -6.57 -6.26 -43.15
C LEU A 108 -7.65 -7.34 -43.01
N GLY A 109 -8.04 -7.98 -44.13
CA GLY A 109 -8.99 -9.12 -44.10
C GLY A 109 -8.44 -10.33 -43.36
N LYS A 110 -7.14 -10.58 -43.50
CA LYS A 110 -6.47 -11.70 -42.81
C LYS A 110 -6.28 -11.37 -41.31
N PHE A 111 -6.06 -10.13 -40.98
CA PHE A 111 -5.85 -9.65 -39.59
C PHE A 111 -7.16 -9.34 -38.84
N GLY A 112 -8.31 -9.37 -39.45
CA GLY A 112 -9.57 -8.91 -38.85
C GLY A 112 -9.93 -9.57 -37.52
N ARG A 113 -9.62 -10.87 -37.34
CA ARG A 113 -9.84 -11.60 -36.09
C ARG A 113 -8.79 -11.19 -35.03
N ILE A 114 -7.54 -11.08 -35.43
CA ILE A 114 -6.44 -10.64 -34.56
C ILE A 114 -6.71 -9.24 -34.03
N VAL A 115 -7.04 -8.29 -34.92
CA VAL A 115 -7.41 -6.91 -34.56
C VAL A 115 -8.54 -6.90 -33.53
N ALA A 116 -9.65 -7.59 -33.80
CA ALA A 116 -10.81 -7.61 -32.92
C ALA A 116 -10.47 -8.21 -31.53
N THR A 117 -9.72 -9.30 -31.50
CA THR A 117 -9.34 -9.96 -30.26
C THR A 117 -8.33 -9.15 -29.45
N SER A 118 -7.28 -8.63 -30.10
CA SER A 118 -6.25 -7.79 -29.46
C SER A 118 -6.84 -6.51 -28.91
N THR A 119 -7.65 -5.79 -29.69
CA THR A 119 -8.34 -4.57 -29.24
C THR A 119 -9.21 -4.84 -28.01
N LYS A 120 -10.04 -5.89 -28.03
CA LYS A 120 -10.87 -6.27 -26.89
C LYS A 120 -10.04 -6.57 -25.64
N ASN A 121 -8.92 -7.29 -25.79
CA ASN A 121 -8.06 -7.66 -24.67
C ASN A 121 -7.34 -6.43 -24.09
N VAL A 122 -6.85 -5.54 -24.95
CA VAL A 122 -6.20 -4.29 -24.52
C VAL A 122 -7.19 -3.40 -23.77
N PHE A 123 -8.41 -3.19 -24.31
CA PHE A 123 -9.43 -2.42 -23.59
C PHE A 123 -9.73 -3.01 -22.22
N ARG A 124 -9.91 -4.32 -22.12
CA ARG A 124 -10.16 -4.98 -20.83
C ARG A 124 -8.98 -4.80 -19.85
N SER A 125 -7.75 -4.90 -20.35
CA SER A 125 -6.56 -4.68 -19.53
C SER A 125 -6.47 -3.24 -19.09
N SER A 126 -6.61 -2.28 -19.99
CA SER A 126 -6.52 -0.85 -19.69
C SER A 126 -7.57 -0.39 -18.67
N ILE A 127 -8.81 -0.89 -18.77
CA ILE A 127 -9.85 -0.62 -17.76
C ILE A 127 -9.42 -1.15 -16.38
N LYS A 128 -8.96 -2.40 -16.31
CA LYS A 128 -8.50 -2.99 -15.05
C LYS A 128 -7.30 -2.25 -14.46
N ASP A 129 -6.38 -1.80 -15.30
CA ASP A 129 -5.19 -1.09 -14.83
C ASP A 129 -5.56 0.31 -14.34
N ALA A 130 -6.47 1.02 -15.01
CA ALA A 130 -7.02 2.29 -14.53
C ALA A 130 -7.77 2.13 -13.18
N GLU A 131 -8.59 1.09 -13.02
CA GLU A 131 -9.26 0.79 -11.76
C GLU A 131 -8.25 0.53 -10.63
N LYS A 132 -7.16 -0.19 -10.91
CA LYS A 132 -6.07 -0.40 -9.94
C LYS A 132 -5.36 0.91 -9.57
N ASP A 133 -5.10 1.77 -10.54
CA ASP A 133 -4.42 3.03 -10.30
C ASP A 133 -5.28 3.98 -9.44
N ILE A 134 -6.60 4.01 -9.64
CA ILE A 134 -7.55 4.72 -8.78
C ILE A 134 -7.49 4.18 -7.35
N VAL A 135 -7.55 2.86 -7.18
CA VAL A 135 -7.44 2.21 -5.86
C VAL A 135 -6.09 2.55 -5.21
N LEU A 136 -5.00 2.49 -5.98
CA LEU A 136 -3.67 2.82 -5.47
C LEU A 136 -3.61 4.27 -4.96
N GLN A 137 -4.08 5.24 -5.74
CA GLN A 137 -4.11 6.65 -5.34
C GLN A 137 -4.98 6.87 -4.09
N GLU A 138 -6.15 6.24 -4.03
CA GLU A 138 -7.03 6.30 -2.85
C GLU A 138 -6.29 5.83 -1.59
N PHE A 139 -5.59 4.70 -1.65
CA PHE A 139 -4.89 4.17 -0.47
C PHE A 139 -3.58 4.90 -0.16
N GLN A 140 -2.89 5.45 -1.16
CA GLN A 140 -1.74 6.33 -0.92
C GLN A 140 -2.15 7.62 -0.19
N SER A 141 -3.30 8.20 -0.53
CA SER A 141 -3.83 9.37 0.19
C SER A 141 -4.28 9.05 1.63
N LYS A 142 -4.63 7.79 1.89
CA LYS A 142 -5.01 7.28 3.23
C LYS A 142 -3.83 6.70 4.02
N ARG A 143 -2.61 6.81 3.52
CA ARG A 143 -1.43 6.35 4.24
C ARG A 143 -1.32 7.07 5.58
N GLY A 144 -1.13 6.30 6.65
CA GLY A 144 -1.08 6.85 8.01
C GLY A 144 -2.45 7.11 8.64
N GLU A 145 -3.54 6.73 7.98
CA GLU A 145 -4.90 6.85 8.48
C GLU A 145 -5.48 5.49 8.91
N ILE A 146 -6.58 5.54 9.63
CA ILE A 146 -7.37 4.33 9.90
C ILE A 146 -8.49 4.18 8.87
N ALA A 147 -8.75 2.93 8.52
CA ALA A 147 -9.86 2.56 7.66
C ALA A 147 -10.68 1.45 8.32
N THR A 148 -11.99 1.45 8.07
CA THR A 148 -12.86 0.35 8.48
C THR A 148 -12.77 -0.74 7.42
N ALA A 149 -12.35 -1.92 7.84
CA ALA A 149 -12.26 -3.12 7.01
C ALA A 149 -13.36 -4.11 7.38
N THR A 150 -13.90 -4.80 6.37
CA THR A 150 -14.79 -5.95 6.57
C THR A 150 -14.00 -7.23 6.33
N ILE A 151 -14.04 -8.18 7.26
CA ILE A 151 -13.40 -9.48 7.13
C ILE A 151 -14.21 -10.35 6.18
N LEU A 152 -13.62 -10.76 5.06
CA LEU A 152 -14.30 -11.61 4.08
C LEU A 152 -14.09 -13.09 4.34
N ASN A 153 -12.88 -13.47 4.72
CA ASN A 153 -12.51 -14.86 4.97
C ASN A 153 -11.25 -14.91 5.84
N ILE A 154 -11.12 -16.00 6.60
CA ILE A 154 -9.93 -16.29 7.40
C ILE A 154 -9.38 -17.64 6.94
N ASP A 155 -8.13 -17.64 6.47
CA ASP A 155 -7.44 -18.85 6.08
C ASP A 155 -7.09 -19.68 7.32
N ALA A 156 -7.72 -20.84 7.43
CA ALA A 156 -7.55 -21.74 8.60
C ALA A 156 -6.11 -22.27 8.74
N ALA A 157 -5.34 -22.36 7.65
CA ALA A 157 -3.99 -22.89 7.69
C ALA A 157 -2.97 -21.84 8.15
N THR A 158 -3.12 -20.58 7.71
CA THR A 158 -2.16 -19.50 7.97
C THR A 158 -2.65 -18.50 9.01
N GLY A 159 -3.95 -18.48 9.32
CA GLY A 159 -4.59 -17.46 10.15
C GLY A 159 -4.66 -16.07 9.53
N ASN A 160 -4.27 -15.92 8.27
CA ASN A 160 -4.37 -14.65 7.57
C ASN A 160 -5.82 -14.32 7.25
N ALA A 161 -6.23 -13.07 7.44
CA ALA A 161 -7.58 -12.63 7.10
C ALA A 161 -7.57 -11.89 5.76
N THR A 162 -8.47 -12.26 4.86
CA THR A 162 -8.78 -11.47 3.67
C THR A 162 -9.80 -10.41 4.06
N ILE A 163 -9.48 -9.16 3.80
CA ILE A 163 -10.29 -8.02 4.19
C ILE A 163 -10.62 -7.13 3.00
N GLU A 164 -11.77 -6.46 3.08
CA GLU A 164 -12.23 -5.45 2.14
C GLU A 164 -12.24 -4.08 2.79
N ILE A 165 -11.68 -3.08 2.11
CA ILE A 165 -11.66 -1.68 2.53
C ILE A 165 -12.16 -0.84 1.36
N GLY A 166 -13.38 -0.32 1.43
CA GLY A 166 -14.00 0.39 0.32
C GLY A 166 -14.06 -0.47 -0.95
N LYS A 167 -13.33 -0.09 -2.00
CA LYS A 167 -13.21 -0.85 -3.26
C LYS A 167 -11.97 -1.74 -3.33
N GLY A 168 -11.10 -1.67 -2.33
CA GLY A 168 -9.85 -2.42 -2.27
C GLY A 168 -9.98 -3.69 -1.45
N GLN A 169 -9.38 -4.77 -1.93
CA GLN A 169 -9.26 -6.02 -1.20
C GLN A 169 -7.78 -6.29 -0.91
N THR A 170 -7.48 -6.68 0.33
CA THR A 170 -6.12 -7.01 0.76
C THR A 170 -6.11 -8.10 1.82
N THR A 171 -4.92 -8.50 2.23
CA THR A 171 -4.73 -9.48 3.30
C THR A 171 -4.21 -8.77 4.54
N LEU A 172 -4.81 -9.06 5.70
CA LEU A 172 -4.29 -8.74 7.03
C LEU A 172 -3.55 -9.99 7.55
N PRO A 173 -2.21 -10.02 7.48
CA PRO A 173 -1.42 -11.17 7.91
C PRO A 173 -1.60 -11.44 9.41
N LYS A 174 -1.46 -12.69 9.85
CA LYS A 174 -1.59 -13.07 11.28
C LYS A 174 -0.68 -12.23 12.19
N LYS A 175 0.54 -11.96 11.77
CA LYS A 175 1.51 -11.11 12.50
C LYS A 175 1.11 -9.65 12.65
N GLU A 176 0.17 -9.17 11.82
CA GLU A 176 -0.37 -7.80 11.87
C GLU A 176 -1.74 -7.74 12.54
N GLN A 177 -2.26 -8.87 13.05
CA GLN A 177 -3.45 -8.95 13.90
C GLN A 177 -3.04 -8.79 15.35
N ILE A 178 -3.94 -8.26 16.19
CA ILE A 178 -3.70 -8.10 17.61
C ILE A 178 -3.57 -9.50 18.25
N ASP A 179 -2.58 -9.68 19.11
CA ASP A 179 -2.38 -10.96 19.76
C ASP A 179 -3.57 -11.32 20.67
N GLY A 180 -4.06 -12.56 20.56
CA GLY A 180 -5.23 -13.01 21.30
C GLY A 180 -6.59 -12.57 20.75
N GLU A 181 -6.65 -11.67 19.72
CA GLU A 181 -7.93 -11.33 19.10
C GLU A 181 -8.49 -12.47 18.26
N THR A 182 -9.80 -12.66 18.33
CA THR A 182 -10.52 -13.61 17.47
C THR A 182 -11.33 -12.83 16.44
N LEU A 183 -10.97 -12.98 15.18
CA LEU A 183 -11.66 -12.34 14.07
C LEU A 183 -12.73 -13.30 13.50
N TYR A 184 -13.82 -12.74 12.99
CA TYR A 184 -14.93 -13.48 12.39
C TYR A 184 -15.28 -12.93 11.00
N GLU A 185 -15.79 -13.79 10.12
CA GLU A 185 -16.29 -13.36 8.82
C GLU A 185 -17.44 -12.34 8.98
N ASN A 186 -17.47 -11.35 8.09
CA ASN A 186 -18.38 -10.20 8.11
C ASN A 186 -18.23 -9.24 9.30
N GLN A 187 -17.24 -9.45 10.18
CA GLN A 187 -16.89 -8.50 11.22
C GLN A 187 -16.25 -7.25 10.60
N LYS A 188 -16.62 -6.07 11.14
CA LYS A 188 -15.95 -4.81 10.83
C LYS A 188 -14.88 -4.52 11.88
N VAL A 189 -13.68 -4.23 11.44
CA VAL A 189 -12.54 -3.88 12.29
C VAL A 189 -11.84 -2.64 11.74
N LYS A 190 -11.23 -1.86 12.63
CA LYS A 190 -10.39 -0.73 12.22
C LYS A 190 -8.97 -1.21 11.97
N VAL A 191 -8.40 -0.81 10.85
CA VAL A 191 -7.03 -1.12 10.47
C VAL A 191 -6.27 0.17 10.15
N TYR A 192 -4.98 0.19 10.47
CA TYR A 192 -4.08 1.28 10.09
C TYR A 192 -3.51 1.00 8.70
N VAL A 193 -3.63 1.95 7.79
CA VAL A 193 -3.06 1.86 6.44
C VAL A 193 -1.57 2.24 6.53
N VAL A 194 -0.71 1.25 6.42
CA VAL A 194 0.75 1.45 6.52
C VAL A 194 1.30 2.02 5.23
N ASP A 195 0.94 1.40 4.10
CA ASP A 195 1.40 1.81 2.77
C ASP A 195 0.52 1.18 1.68
N ALA A 196 0.65 1.69 0.45
CA ALA A 196 0.08 1.07 -0.74
C ALA A 196 1.05 1.22 -1.91
N ASN A 197 1.33 0.12 -2.61
CA ASN A 197 2.20 0.13 -3.78
C ASN A 197 1.72 -0.81 -4.89
N LYS A 198 2.28 -0.63 -6.08
CA LYS A 198 2.06 -1.51 -7.23
C LYS A 198 3.20 -2.52 -7.30
N GLY A 199 2.86 -3.79 -7.36
CA GLY A 199 3.86 -4.86 -7.50
C GLY A 199 4.61 -4.76 -8.83
N GLU A 200 5.94 -4.84 -8.79
CA GLU A 200 6.79 -4.69 -9.98
C GLU A 200 6.53 -5.74 -11.07
N LYS A 201 6.22 -6.98 -10.68
CA LYS A 201 6.09 -8.10 -11.62
C LYS A 201 4.65 -8.36 -12.08
N ASP A 202 3.67 -8.11 -11.23
CA ASP A 202 2.28 -8.53 -11.47
C ASP A 202 1.30 -7.36 -11.60
N SER A 203 1.80 -6.12 -11.49
CA SER A 203 0.99 -4.89 -11.52
C SER A 203 -0.22 -4.92 -10.58
N LYS A 204 -0.19 -5.78 -9.53
CA LYS A 204 -1.23 -5.84 -8.50
C LYS A 204 -1.01 -4.74 -7.48
N VAL A 205 -2.07 -4.06 -7.11
CA VAL A 205 -2.05 -3.13 -5.97
C VAL A 205 -1.96 -3.95 -4.69
N ARG A 206 -0.97 -3.63 -3.88
CA ARG A 206 -0.74 -4.21 -2.56
C ARG A 206 -0.96 -3.13 -1.53
N ILE A 207 -1.95 -3.34 -0.68
CA ILE A 207 -2.29 -2.44 0.42
C ILE A 207 -1.79 -3.11 1.69
N PHE A 208 -0.89 -2.43 2.41
CA PHE A 208 -0.33 -2.92 3.65
C PHE A 208 -1.11 -2.31 4.80
N VAL A 209 -1.66 -3.17 5.63
CA VAL A 209 -2.48 -2.79 6.78
C VAL A 209 -1.98 -3.49 8.03
N SER A 210 -2.19 -2.86 9.18
CA SER A 210 -1.77 -3.40 10.46
C SER A 210 -2.76 -3.03 11.55
N ARG A 211 -2.99 -3.96 12.48
CA ARG A 211 -3.65 -3.73 13.76
C ARG A 211 -2.66 -3.67 14.93
N THR A 212 -1.39 -4.04 14.68
CA THR A 212 -0.32 -4.00 15.70
C THR A 212 0.47 -2.69 15.69
N HIS A 213 0.40 -1.91 14.62
CA HIS A 213 1.16 -0.67 14.47
C HIS A 213 0.74 0.40 15.50
N PRO A 214 1.69 1.11 16.16
CA PRO A 214 1.38 2.17 17.14
C PRO A 214 0.53 3.30 16.55
N GLY A 215 0.63 3.55 15.25
CA GLY A 215 -0.19 4.52 14.53
C GLY A 215 -1.69 4.25 14.63
N LEU A 216 -2.12 2.98 14.76
CA LEU A 216 -3.52 2.65 15.01
C LEU A 216 -4.02 3.32 16.29
N VAL A 217 -3.27 3.16 17.40
CA VAL A 217 -3.62 3.77 18.69
C VAL A 217 -3.66 5.30 18.58
N ARG A 218 -2.65 5.91 17.94
CA ARG A 218 -2.62 7.36 17.72
C ARG A 218 -3.88 7.86 17.04
N ARG A 219 -4.27 7.25 15.93
CA ARG A 219 -5.44 7.65 15.15
C ARG A 219 -6.76 7.38 15.88
N LEU A 220 -6.83 6.32 16.70
CA LEU A 220 -7.99 6.06 17.56
C LEU A 220 -8.16 7.19 18.58
N PHE A 221 -7.08 7.64 19.21
CA PHE A 221 -7.12 8.78 20.12
C PHE A 221 -7.48 10.09 19.41
N GLU A 222 -6.93 10.36 18.23
CA GLU A 222 -7.28 11.55 17.43
C GLU A 222 -8.77 11.58 17.06
N ASN A 223 -9.38 10.42 16.84
CA ASN A 223 -10.82 10.34 16.53
C ASN A 223 -11.72 10.44 17.77
N GLU A 224 -11.26 9.97 18.93
CA GLU A 224 -12.06 9.89 20.15
C GLU A 224 -11.91 11.14 21.03
N VAL A 225 -10.78 11.84 20.92
CA VAL A 225 -10.40 12.97 21.80
C VAL A 225 -10.36 14.26 21.00
N PRO A 226 -11.38 15.14 21.11
CA PRO A 226 -11.44 16.40 20.39
C PRO A 226 -10.22 17.29 20.62
N GLU A 227 -9.69 17.30 21.84
CA GLU A 227 -8.53 18.10 22.23
C GLU A 227 -7.22 17.64 21.56
N ILE A 228 -7.16 16.37 21.10
CA ILE A 228 -6.08 15.88 20.24
C ILE A 228 -6.34 16.26 18.79
N TYR A 229 -7.59 16.15 18.35
CA TYR A 229 -7.97 16.47 16.97
C TYR A 229 -7.71 17.94 16.61
N ASP A 230 -8.01 18.87 17.54
CA ASP A 230 -7.75 20.31 17.37
C ASP A 230 -6.31 20.72 17.65
N GLY A 231 -5.49 19.79 18.16
CA GLY A 231 -4.07 20.01 18.44
C GLY A 231 -3.76 20.75 19.72
N THR A 232 -4.74 20.93 20.62
CA THR A 232 -4.53 21.46 21.99
C THR A 232 -3.72 20.45 22.81
N VAL A 233 -4.06 19.17 22.72
CA VAL A 233 -3.32 18.07 23.32
C VAL A 233 -2.52 17.33 22.22
N GLU A 234 -1.26 17.05 22.50
CA GLU A 234 -0.39 16.32 21.58
C GLU A 234 0.07 14.97 22.18
N ILE A 235 0.04 13.92 21.35
CA ILE A 235 0.68 12.64 21.68
C ILE A 235 2.16 12.74 21.28
N LYS A 236 3.04 12.84 22.27
CA LYS A 236 4.49 12.98 22.07
C LYS A 236 5.16 11.66 21.73
N SER A 237 4.79 10.57 22.39
CA SER A 237 5.32 9.23 22.12
C SER A 237 4.30 8.15 22.44
N ILE A 238 4.47 6.98 21.80
CA ILE A 238 3.67 5.77 22.04
C ILE A 238 4.62 4.59 22.10
N SER A 239 4.45 3.74 23.11
CA SER A 239 5.07 2.43 23.17
C SER A 239 3.99 1.36 23.32
N ARG A 240 4.01 0.32 22.46
CA ARG A 240 2.92 -0.63 22.34
C ARG A 240 3.41 -2.08 22.36
N ASP A 241 2.74 -2.89 23.13
CA ASP A 241 2.79 -4.34 23.11
C ASP A 241 1.37 -4.81 22.74
N ALA A 242 1.15 -4.98 21.43
CA ALA A 242 -0.18 -5.14 20.84
C ALA A 242 -0.92 -6.36 21.44
N GLY A 243 -2.17 -6.14 21.84
CA GLY A 243 -2.99 -7.15 22.51
C GLY A 243 -2.76 -7.27 24.02
N SER A 244 -1.76 -6.58 24.55
CA SER A 244 -1.46 -6.63 25.98
C SER A 244 -1.52 -5.25 26.62
N ARG A 245 -0.61 -4.35 26.28
CA ARG A 245 -0.54 -3.03 26.91
C ARG A 245 0.11 -1.98 26.02
N THR A 246 -0.44 -0.77 26.07
CA THR A 246 0.10 0.43 25.41
C THR A 246 0.29 1.54 26.42
N LYS A 247 1.41 2.29 26.31
CA LYS A 247 1.63 3.56 27.00
C LYS A 247 1.65 4.69 25.99
N ILE A 248 0.92 5.77 26.29
CA ILE A 248 0.95 7.01 25.50
C ILE A 248 1.41 8.17 26.37
N ALA A 249 2.32 8.98 25.87
CA ALA A 249 2.78 10.20 26.53
C ALA A 249 2.09 11.39 25.87
N VAL A 250 1.35 12.15 26.66
CA VAL A 250 0.54 13.28 26.22
C VAL A 250 0.97 14.59 26.87
N TRP A 251 0.86 15.66 26.13
CA TRP A 251 1.21 17.01 26.56
C TRP A 251 0.17 18.00 26.05
N SER A 252 -0.09 19.06 26.80
CA SER A 252 -1.01 20.15 26.39
C SER A 252 -0.24 21.43 26.12
N LYS A 253 -0.60 22.12 25.05
CA LYS A 253 -0.17 23.48 24.74
C LYS A 253 -0.81 24.50 25.68
N ASP A 254 -2.04 24.21 26.11
CA ASP A 254 -2.82 25.04 27.01
C ASP A 254 -2.60 24.55 28.46
N PRO A 255 -2.03 25.37 29.34
CA PRO A 255 -1.78 24.99 30.74
C PRO A 255 -3.07 24.73 31.53
N ASP A 256 -4.23 25.25 31.08
CA ASP A 256 -5.51 25.07 31.75
C ASP A 256 -6.18 23.72 31.34
N VAL A 257 -5.64 23.02 30.33
CA VAL A 257 -6.14 21.73 29.88
C VAL A 257 -5.26 20.60 30.42
N ASP A 258 -5.86 19.72 31.25
CA ASP A 258 -5.18 18.47 31.67
C ASP A 258 -5.17 17.46 30.50
N PRO A 259 -3.98 17.18 29.89
CA PRO A 259 -3.90 16.31 28.74
C PRO A 259 -4.26 14.86 29.04
N ARG A 260 -4.05 14.43 30.29
CA ARG A 260 -4.35 13.08 30.75
C ARG A 260 -5.85 12.91 30.95
N GLY A 261 -6.49 13.87 31.63
CA GLY A 261 -7.95 13.90 31.81
C GLY A 261 -8.72 13.97 30.50
N ALA A 262 -8.24 14.76 29.54
CA ALA A 262 -8.83 14.85 28.20
C ALA A 262 -8.84 13.49 27.47
N CYS A 263 -7.72 12.75 27.51
CA CYS A 263 -7.61 11.44 26.88
C CYS A 263 -8.44 10.35 27.59
N ILE A 264 -8.50 10.39 28.92
CA ILE A 264 -9.25 9.40 29.71
C ILE A 264 -10.76 9.64 29.55
N GLY A 265 -11.18 10.90 29.55
CA GLY A 265 -12.56 11.29 29.47
C GLY A 265 -13.34 11.08 30.77
N ALA A 266 -14.62 11.47 30.77
CA ALA A 266 -15.49 11.35 31.92
C ALA A 266 -15.64 9.86 32.33
N ARG A 267 -15.23 9.54 33.56
CA ARG A 267 -15.27 8.16 34.11
C ARG A 267 -14.52 7.11 33.25
N GLY A 268 -13.55 7.54 32.44
CA GLY A 268 -12.76 6.64 31.60
C GLY A 268 -13.41 6.30 30.25
N ALA A 269 -14.55 6.89 29.89
CA ALA A 269 -15.32 6.47 28.72
C ALA A 269 -14.55 6.54 27.39
N ARG A 270 -13.72 7.58 27.19
CA ARG A 270 -12.95 7.73 25.93
C ARG A 270 -11.89 6.65 25.79
N VAL A 271 -11.11 6.41 26.83
CA VAL A 271 -10.08 5.37 26.80
C VAL A 271 -10.67 3.97 26.71
N GLU A 272 -11.83 3.73 27.36
CA GLU A 272 -12.55 2.44 27.33
C GLU A 272 -13.00 2.08 25.91
N ASN A 273 -13.57 3.03 25.15
CA ASN A 273 -13.94 2.83 23.75
C ASN A 273 -12.74 2.38 22.89
N ILE A 274 -11.56 2.93 23.17
CA ILE A 274 -10.33 2.54 22.44
C ILE A 274 -9.85 1.15 22.90
N VAL A 275 -9.93 0.85 24.20
CA VAL A 275 -9.61 -0.46 24.77
C VAL A 275 -10.49 -1.56 24.15
N GLU A 276 -11.78 -1.31 24.02
CA GLU A 276 -12.74 -2.22 23.37
C GLU A 276 -12.38 -2.48 21.89
N GLU A 277 -12.08 -1.40 21.12
CA GLU A 277 -11.67 -1.54 19.71
C GLU A 277 -10.38 -2.35 19.57
N LEU A 278 -9.48 -2.28 20.55
CA LEU A 278 -8.21 -3.01 20.60
C LEU A 278 -8.31 -4.40 21.27
N GLY A 279 -9.53 -4.91 21.50
CA GLY A 279 -9.76 -6.24 22.05
C GLY A 279 -9.35 -6.41 23.51
N GLY A 280 -9.42 -5.34 24.31
CA GLY A 280 -9.09 -5.35 25.73
C GLY A 280 -7.64 -4.99 26.06
N GLU A 281 -6.87 -4.47 25.09
CA GLU A 281 -5.50 -3.98 25.30
C GLU A 281 -5.48 -2.82 26.30
N LYS A 282 -4.73 -2.97 27.40
CA LYS A 282 -4.65 -1.96 28.46
C LYS A 282 -3.91 -0.73 27.99
N ILE A 283 -4.45 0.46 28.32
CA ILE A 283 -3.85 1.73 27.91
C ILE A 283 -3.48 2.57 29.15
N ASP A 284 -2.19 2.92 29.27
CA ASP A 284 -1.68 3.84 30.27
C ASP A 284 -1.46 5.21 29.60
N VAL A 285 -2.20 6.20 30.04
CA VAL A 285 -2.01 7.60 29.63
C VAL A 285 -1.11 8.29 30.65
N VAL A 286 0.08 8.73 30.23
CA VAL A 286 1.06 9.40 31.08
C VAL A 286 1.32 10.82 30.59
N LYS A 287 1.64 11.73 31.52
CA LYS A 287 1.99 13.11 31.19
C LYS A 287 3.42 13.16 30.67
N TRP A 288 3.59 13.75 29.50
CA TRP A 288 4.93 14.04 28.98
C TRP A 288 5.52 15.28 29.66
N SER A 289 6.81 15.28 29.92
CA SER A 289 7.57 16.41 30.44
C SER A 289 8.87 16.59 29.67
N GLU A 290 9.33 17.84 29.54
CA GLU A 290 10.66 18.15 29.02
C GLU A 290 11.77 17.73 29.99
N ASP A 291 11.47 17.72 31.30
CA ASP A 291 12.38 17.18 32.34
C ASP A 291 12.38 15.65 32.25
N PRO A 292 13.51 15.03 31.88
CA PRO A 292 13.62 13.58 31.78
C PRO A 292 13.27 12.86 33.08
N LYS A 293 13.58 13.43 34.23
CA LYS A 293 13.29 12.81 35.53
C LYS A 293 11.81 12.71 35.79
N GLU A 294 11.06 13.77 35.53
CA GLU A 294 9.60 13.77 35.66
C GLU A 294 8.96 12.87 34.63
N PHE A 295 9.45 12.87 33.37
CA PHE A 295 8.90 12.00 32.33
C PHE A 295 9.12 10.50 32.62
N ILE A 296 10.30 10.14 33.14
CA ILE A 296 10.62 8.76 33.54
C ILE A 296 9.73 8.30 34.69
N LYS A 297 9.49 9.16 35.70
CA LYS A 297 8.55 8.87 36.79
C LYS A 297 7.14 8.55 36.29
N GLU A 298 6.63 9.42 35.44
CA GLU A 298 5.30 9.21 34.83
C GLU A 298 5.24 7.94 33.96
N ALA A 299 6.27 7.67 33.18
CA ALA A 299 6.34 6.50 32.28
C ALA A 299 6.30 5.16 33.03
N LEU A 300 6.79 5.10 34.26
CA LEU A 300 6.74 3.89 35.11
C LEU A 300 5.39 3.68 35.80
N SER A 301 4.45 4.63 35.66
CA SER A 301 3.08 4.43 36.17
C SER A 301 2.53 3.04 35.72
N PRO A 302 1.77 2.31 36.59
CA PRO A 302 1.21 2.77 37.86
C PRO A 302 2.13 2.70 39.09
N ALA A 303 3.40 2.25 38.95
CA ALA A 303 4.34 2.23 40.07
C ALA A 303 4.72 3.66 40.50
N LYS A 304 4.84 3.85 41.82
CA LYS A 304 5.35 5.12 42.37
C LYS A 304 6.86 5.11 42.38
N VAL A 305 7.45 6.13 41.83
CA VAL A 305 8.91 6.32 41.83
C VAL A 305 9.30 7.24 42.96
N VAL A 306 10.31 6.86 43.73
CA VAL A 306 10.87 7.68 44.85
C VAL A 306 11.82 8.72 44.28
N ASP A 307 12.81 8.28 43.50
CA ASP A 307 13.82 9.15 42.91
C ASP A 307 14.27 8.66 41.52
N VAL A 308 14.78 9.60 40.71
CA VAL A 308 15.39 9.33 39.41
C VAL A 308 16.76 10.02 39.35
N GLU A 309 17.81 9.22 39.33
CA GLU A 309 19.20 9.66 39.18
C GLU A 309 19.61 9.52 37.72
N ILE A 310 19.98 10.61 37.05
CA ILE A 310 20.55 10.58 35.72
C ILE A 310 22.03 10.19 35.83
N LEU A 311 22.39 9.06 35.26
CA LEU A 311 23.77 8.54 35.28
C LEU A 311 24.59 9.09 34.12
N ASN A 312 24.00 9.14 32.94
CA ASN A 312 24.64 9.68 31.74
C ASN A 312 23.57 10.22 30.77
N GLU A 313 23.64 11.52 30.47
CA GLU A 313 22.72 12.18 29.55
C GLU A 313 22.97 11.80 28.07
N GLN A 314 24.26 11.63 27.70
CA GLN A 314 24.61 11.28 26.30
C GLN A 314 24.14 9.89 25.92
N ASP A 315 24.32 8.91 26.81
CA ASP A 315 23.91 7.54 26.64
C ASP A 315 22.44 7.30 27.04
N LYS A 316 21.77 8.35 27.57
CA LYS A 316 20.40 8.30 28.10
C LYS A 316 20.22 7.16 29.09
N THR A 317 21.06 7.11 30.13
CA THR A 317 21.00 6.11 31.17
C THR A 317 20.61 6.73 32.50
N CYS A 318 19.69 6.10 33.21
CA CYS A 318 19.23 6.52 34.52
C CYS A 318 19.04 5.37 35.48
N ARG A 319 19.07 5.65 36.75
CA ARG A 319 18.68 4.75 37.84
C ARG A 319 17.41 5.29 38.49
N VAL A 320 16.48 4.39 38.74
CA VAL A 320 15.18 4.71 39.33
C VAL A 320 15.02 3.92 40.63
N SER A 321 14.77 4.61 41.71
CA SER A 321 14.48 4.01 43.01
C SER A 321 12.98 3.95 43.23
N VAL A 322 12.47 2.74 43.57
CA VAL A 322 11.07 2.52 43.86
C VAL A 322 10.90 1.89 45.27
N PRO A 323 9.76 2.09 45.92
CA PRO A 323 9.50 1.38 47.19
C PRO A 323 9.59 -0.13 46.98
N ASP A 324 10.16 -0.86 47.92
CA ASP A 324 10.42 -2.30 47.79
C ASP A 324 9.16 -3.10 47.37
N HIS A 325 8.01 -2.79 47.99
CA HIS A 325 6.75 -3.44 47.70
C HIS A 325 6.18 -3.11 46.26
N GLN A 326 6.78 -2.16 45.58
CA GLN A 326 6.37 -1.78 44.21
C GLN A 326 7.38 -2.20 43.14
N LEU A 327 8.49 -2.83 43.50
CA LEU A 327 9.53 -3.24 42.55
C LEU A 327 8.92 -4.15 41.45
N SER A 328 8.17 -5.18 41.84
CA SER A 328 7.50 -6.06 40.88
C SER A 328 6.49 -5.33 39.98
N LEU A 329 5.81 -4.29 40.49
CA LEU A 329 4.88 -3.47 39.72
C LEU A 329 5.64 -2.56 38.73
N ALA A 330 6.76 -1.97 39.14
CA ALA A 330 7.60 -1.13 38.31
C ALA A 330 8.23 -1.89 37.15
N ILE A 331 8.68 -3.11 37.40
CA ILE A 331 9.20 -4.02 36.38
C ILE A 331 8.06 -4.54 35.49
N GLY A 332 6.96 -4.95 36.10
CA GLY A 332 5.80 -5.57 35.44
C GLY A 332 6.02 -7.04 35.10
N ASN A 333 4.95 -7.70 34.64
CA ASN A 333 5.01 -9.10 34.23
C ASN A 333 6.02 -9.28 33.07
N ARG A 334 7.02 -10.14 33.25
CA ARG A 334 8.12 -10.37 32.30
C ARG A 334 8.82 -9.09 31.84
N GLY A 335 8.90 -8.09 32.73
CA GLY A 335 9.55 -6.81 32.42
C GLY A 335 8.75 -5.90 31.48
N GLN A 336 7.48 -6.14 31.26
CA GLN A 336 6.66 -5.38 30.29
C GLN A 336 6.57 -3.89 30.62
N ASN A 337 6.32 -3.52 31.89
CA ASN A 337 6.17 -2.13 32.27
C ASN A 337 7.47 -1.36 32.08
N ALA A 338 8.60 -1.92 32.53
CA ALA A 338 9.94 -1.35 32.34
C ALA A 338 10.28 -1.21 30.85
N ARG A 339 10.06 -2.27 30.05
CA ARG A 339 10.33 -2.23 28.60
C ARG A 339 9.51 -1.16 27.88
N LEU A 340 8.22 -1.04 28.19
CA LEU A 340 7.36 -0.03 27.61
C LEU A 340 7.80 1.38 28.04
N ALA A 341 8.22 1.58 29.29
CA ALA A 341 8.74 2.86 29.76
C ALA A 341 10.05 3.26 29.04
N VAL A 342 10.96 2.30 28.86
CA VAL A 342 12.21 2.50 28.09
C VAL A 342 11.89 2.92 26.65
N MET A 343 10.98 2.23 25.97
CA MET A 343 10.58 2.55 24.61
C MET A 343 9.85 3.89 24.50
N LEU A 344 9.04 4.24 25.50
CA LEU A 344 8.28 5.49 25.54
C LEU A 344 9.18 6.70 25.71
N THR A 345 10.15 6.61 26.64
CA THR A 345 11.03 7.71 27.03
C THR A 345 12.31 7.80 26.21
N GLY A 346 12.73 6.66 25.65
CA GLY A 346 14.04 6.52 24.98
C GLY A 346 15.22 6.48 25.95
N TRP A 347 14.98 6.28 27.28
CA TRP A 347 16.01 6.17 28.31
C TRP A 347 16.20 4.70 28.69
N LYS A 348 17.44 4.31 28.96
CA LYS A 348 17.78 3.03 29.59
C LYS A 348 17.59 3.18 31.10
N ILE A 349 16.62 2.42 31.64
CA ILE A 349 16.14 2.56 33.01
C ILE A 349 16.64 1.37 33.87
N ASP A 350 17.49 1.63 34.87
CA ASP A 350 17.90 0.67 35.90
C ASP A 350 16.96 0.83 37.10
N ILE A 351 16.03 -0.09 37.32
CA ILE A 351 15.04 -0.02 38.40
C ILE A 351 15.58 -0.74 39.61
N ARG A 352 15.62 -0.05 40.77
CA ARG A 352 16.13 -0.60 42.05
C ARG A 352 15.14 -0.36 43.18
N PRO A 353 15.10 -1.29 44.16
CA PRO A 353 14.38 -1.06 45.41
C PRO A 353 15.08 -0.01 46.23
N GLU A 354 14.31 0.77 46.98
CA GLU A 354 14.81 1.85 47.83
C GLU A 354 15.78 1.33 48.90
N SER A 355 15.53 0.16 49.49
CA SER A 355 16.41 -0.49 50.46
C SER A 355 17.72 -1.00 49.85
N GLY A 356 17.85 -1.10 48.53
CA GLY A 356 18.96 -1.76 47.85
C GLY A 356 18.93 -3.29 47.92
N TYR A 357 17.94 -3.89 48.56
CA TYR A 357 17.78 -5.33 48.71
C TYR A 357 16.80 -5.87 47.67
N TYR A 358 17.25 -6.83 46.83
CA TYR A 358 16.45 -7.38 45.75
C TYR A 358 15.55 -8.55 46.14
N GLY A 359 15.55 -8.97 47.41
CA GLY A 359 14.91 -10.24 47.85
C GLY A 359 15.74 -11.46 47.46
N GLU A 360 15.62 -12.54 48.20
CA GLU A 360 16.15 -13.82 47.77
C GLU A 360 15.20 -14.35 46.69
N GLU A 361 15.74 -14.77 45.51
CA GLU A 361 14.99 -15.55 44.55
C GLU A 361 14.69 -16.91 45.21
N GLU A 362 13.42 -17.20 45.51
CA GLU A 362 12.95 -18.57 45.82
C GLU A 362 12.72 -19.36 44.52
#